data_d3af22ddad13992dc27d0f0453a2a90c
#
_entry.id   d3af22ddad13992dc27d0f0453a2a90c
#
_cell.length_a   1.000
_cell.length_b   1.000
_cell.length_c   1.000
_cell.angle_alpha   90.00
_cell.angle_beta   90.00
_cell.angle_gamma   90.00
#
_symmetry.space_group_name_H-M   'P 1'
#
loop_
_entity.id
_entity.type
_entity.pdbx_description
1 polymer ?
#
loop_
_entity_poly.entity_id
_entity_poly.type
_entity_poly.pdbx_seq_one_letter_code
_entity_poly.pdbx_strand_id
1 'polypeptide(L)'
;MGPEVELPAPPSAEESTKQKAAYDASSQRLEDLIRAQNPGAGAPPPVTFEALVQQFYISAMIQMGAGTQEGQRPRVDILGARNTIDLLAILAEKTKGNLTDSEDRMLQSVLFDVRMAFLELTSMINMQAMQPPVPPPPGKK
;
A
#
# COMPACT_ATOMS: atom_id res chain seq x y z
N MET A 1 26.37 6.81 -18.51
CA MET A 1 26.00 7.36 -17.20
C MET A 1 25.08 8.56 -17.40
N GLY A 2 23.92 8.53 -16.78
CA GLY A 2 23.01 9.66 -16.81
C GLY A 2 23.58 10.85 -16.05
N PRO A 3 23.08 12.08 -16.29
CA PRO A 3 23.52 13.23 -15.53
C PRO A 3 23.21 13.04 -14.05
N GLU A 4 24.17 13.35 -13.21
CA GLU A 4 23.95 13.36 -11.77
C GLU A 4 22.92 14.44 -11.44
N VAL A 5 21.82 14.03 -10.83
CA VAL A 5 20.83 14.98 -10.33
C VAL A 5 21.38 15.58 -9.04
N GLU A 6 21.72 16.85 -9.08
CA GLU A 6 22.10 17.55 -7.85
C GLU A 6 20.87 17.66 -6.95
N LEU A 7 20.90 16.94 -5.85
CA LEU A 7 19.83 17.06 -4.85
C LEU A 7 20.06 18.34 -4.06
N PRO A 8 18.99 19.07 -3.72
CA PRO A 8 19.13 20.23 -2.86
C PRO A 8 19.72 19.82 -1.51
N ALA A 9 20.43 20.75 -0.88
CA ALA A 9 20.95 20.50 0.46
C ALA A 9 19.81 20.15 1.41
N PRO A 10 20.00 19.17 2.31
CA PRO A 10 18.95 18.85 3.28
C PRO A 10 18.73 20.03 4.22
N PRO A 11 17.52 20.18 4.78
CA PRO A 11 17.25 21.22 5.75
C PRO A 11 18.14 21.03 6.99
N SER A 12 18.45 22.12 7.69
CA SER A 12 19.19 22.05 8.95
C SER A 12 18.32 21.37 10.03
N ALA A 13 18.95 20.90 11.08
CA ALA A 13 18.24 20.31 12.22
C ALA A 13 17.28 21.34 12.84
N GLU A 14 17.67 22.60 12.92
CA GLU A 14 16.83 23.68 13.44
C GLU A 14 15.60 23.90 12.56
N GLU A 15 15.79 23.97 11.24
CA GLU A 15 14.68 24.12 10.30
C GLU A 15 13.70 22.95 10.38
N SER A 16 14.20 21.73 10.46
CA SER A 16 13.37 20.54 10.59
C SER A 16 12.58 20.53 11.90
N THR A 17 13.20 20.94 12.99
CA THR A 17 12.54 20.99 14.32
C THR A 17 11.42 22.03 14.30
N LYS A 18 11.65 23.21 13.73
CA LYS A 18 10.63 24.25 13.60
C LYS A 18 9.47 23.79 12.74
N GLN A 19 9.78 23.17 11.62
CA GLN A 19 8.75 22.68 10.70
C GLN A 19 7.90 21.60 11.37
N LYS A 20 8.54 20.65 12.08
CA LYS A 20 7.81 19.60 12.80
C LYS A 20 6.89 20.18 13.86
N ALA A 21 7.37 21.16 14.63
CA ALA A 21 6.54 21.81 15.63
C ALA A 21 5.33 22.52 15.01
N ALA A 22 5.52 23.20 13.88
CA ALA A 22 4.43 23.82 13.13
C ALA A 22 3.45 22.80 12.59
N TYR A 23 3.97 21.68 12.07
CA TYR A 23 3.16 20.57 11.57
C TYR A 23 2.30 19.99 12.70
N ASP A 24 2.90 19.69 13.85
CA ASP A 24 2.20 19.10 14.98
C ASP A 24 1.10 20.04 15.50
N ALA A 25 1.39 21.35 15.58
CA ALA A 25 0.41 22.34 16.00
C ALA A 25 -0.76 22.45 15.02
N SER A 26 -0.47 22.46 13.72
CA SER A 26 -1.47 22.53 12.67
C SER A 26 -2.34 21.26 12.66
N SER A 27 -1.72 20.10 12.81
CA SER A 27 -2.39 18.81 12.89
C SER A 27 -3.35 18.75 14.08
N GLN A 28 -2.91 19.24 15.24
CA GLN A 28 -3.74 19.27 16.45
C GLN A 28 -4.94 20.21 16.27
N ARG A 29 -4.74 21.38 15.67
CA ARG A 29 -5.84 22.31 15.38
C ARG A 29 -6.87 21.71 14.44
N LEU A 30 -6.40 21.00 13.41
CA LEU A 30 -7.30 20.31 12.47
C LEU A 30 -8.12 19.24 13.20
N GLU A 31 -7.48 18.44 14.05
CA GLU A 31 -8.15 17.42 14.85
C GLU A 31 -9.21 18.03 15.75
N ASP A 32 -8.88 19.14 16.41
CA ASP A 32 -9.81 19.85 17.31
C ASP A 32 -11.02 20.40 16.51
N LEU A 33 -10.79 20.93 15.31
CA LEU A 33 -11.86 21.41 14.44
C LEU A 33 -12.81 20.30 14.01
N ILE A 34 -12.25 19.17 13.60
CA ILE A 34 -13.04 18.00 13.18
C ILE A 34 -13.86 17.48 14.36
N ARG A 35 -13.26 17.42 15.54
CA ARG A 35 -13.95 16.95 16.75
C ARG A 35 -15.07 17.91 17.16
N ALA A 36 -14.86 19.22 17.00
CA ALA A 36 -15.90 20.21 17.29
C ALA A 36 -17.09 20.10 16.36
N GLN A 37 -16.85 19.77 15.09
CA GLN A 37 -17.90 19.59 14.08
C GLN A 37 -18.60 18.24 14.18
N ASN A 38 -17.92 17.26 14.75
CA ASN A 38 -18.44 15.90 14.87
C ASN A 38 -18.14 15.34 16.27
N PRO A 39 -18.88 15.78 17.31
CA PRO A 39 -18.59 15.38 18.68
C PRO A 39 -18.65 13.87 18.96
N GLY A 40 -19.35 13.11 18.07
CA GLY A 40 -19.45 11.67 18.21
C GLY A 40 -18.25 10.92 17.59
N ALA A 41 -17.39 11.61 16.85
CA ALA A 41 -16.21 10.99 16.32
C ALA A 41 -15.18 10.80 17.43
N GLY A 42 -14.74 9.56 17.64
CA GLY A 42 -13.68 9.28 18.59
C GLY A 42 -12.33 9.84 18.11
N ALA A 43 -11.33 9.72 18.96
CA ALA A 43 -9.96 10.07 18.57
C ALA A 43 -9.53 9.20 17.37
N PRO A 44 -8.76 9.76 16.41
CA PRO A 44 -8.25 8.95 15.32
C PRO A 44 -7.33 7.85 15.86
N PRO A 45 -7.25 6.69 15.17
CA PRO A 45 -6.36 5.63 15.61
C PRO A 45 -4.90 6.11 15.59
N PRO A 46 -4.07 5.62 16.50
CA PRO A 46 -2.66 6.02 16.52
C PRO A 46 -1.95 5.54 15.25
N VAL A 47 -1.01 6.36 14.80
CA VAL A 47 -0.16 6.00 13.66
C VAL A 47 0.99 5.13 14.18
N THR A 48 1.03 3.89 13.72
CA THR A 48 2.01 2.89 14.17
C THR A 48 2.69 2.25 12.96
N PHE A 49 3.76 1.50 13.21
CA PHE A 49 4.40 0.73 12.15
C PHE A 49 3.43 -0.31 11.58
N GLU A 50 2.63 -0.94 12.44
CA GLU A 50 1.61 -1.90 12.01
C GLU A 50 0.59 -1.25 11.07
N ALA A 51 0.20 -0.01 11.36
CA ALA A 51 -0.71 0.73 10.48
C ALA A 51 -0.07 0.98 9.11
N LEU A 52 1.23 1.27 9.07
CA LEU A 52 1.96 1.44 7.80
C LEU A 52 1.95 0.14 6.98
N VAL A 53 2.26 -0.98 7.62
CA VAL A 53 2.23 -2.30 6.96
C VAL A 53 0.82 -2.61 6.44
N GLN A 54 -0.20 -2.29 7.25
CA GLN A 54 -1.60 -2.49 6.87
C GLN A 54 -1.99 -1.68 5.63
N GLN A 55 -1.47 -0.47 5.49
CA GLN A 55 -1.70 0.36 4.31
C GLN A 55 -1.17 -0.33 3.03
N PHE A 56 0.02 -0.90 3.10
CA PHE A 56 0.57 -1.64 1.97
C PHE A 56 -0.27 -2.88 1.64
N TYR A 57 -0.71 -3.60 2.67
CA TYR A 57 -1.58 -4.77 2.49
C TYR A 57 -2.87 -4.39 1.77
N ILE A 58 -3.56 -3.37 2.26
CA ILE A 58 -4.83 -2.90 1.68
C ILE A 58 -4.61 -2.46 0.23
N SER A 59 -3.57 -1.68 -0.03
CA SER A 59 -3.26 -1.20 -1.38
C SER A 59 -3.02 -2.36 -2.34
N ALA A 60 -2.20 -3.33 -1.94
CA ALA A 60 -1.90 -4.49 -2.78
C ALA A 60 -3.17 -5.32 -3.05
N MET A 61 -3.99 -5.54 -2.03
CA MET A 61 -5.21 -6.34 -2.18
C MET A 61 -6.23 -5.65 -3.08
N ILE A 62 -6.39 -4.34 -2.96
CA ILE A 62 -7.28 -3.57 -3.84
C ILE A 62 -6.78 -3.64 -5.28
N GLN A 63 -5.47 -3.49 -5.49
CA GLN A 63 -4.87 -3.58 -6.83
C GLN A 63 -5.04 -4.97 -7.43
N MET A 64 -5.14 -6.00 -6.62
CA MET A 64 -5.42 -7.37 -7.07
C MET A 64 -6.91 -7.68 -7.22
N GLY A 65 -7.78 -6.69 -7.03
CA GLY A 65 -9.21 -6.83 -7.27
C GLY A 65 -10.07 -7.01 -6.03
N ALA A 66 -9.49 -6.97 -4.83
CA ALA A 66 -10.26 -7.06 -3.60
C ALA A 66 -11.18 -5.85 -3.45
N GLY A 67 -12.31 -6.04 -2.79
CA GLY A 67 -13.27 -4.95 -2.58
C GLY A 67 -14.17 -4.67 -3.77
N THR A 68 -14.09 -5.49 -4.81
CA THR A 68 -15.01 -5.39 -5.95
C THR A 68 -16.42 -5.72 -5.47
N GLN A 69 -17.33 -4.80 -5.72
CA GLN A 69 -18.73 -5.00 -5.35
C GLN A 69 -19.40 -6.02 -6.30
N GLU A 70 -20.41 -6.70 -5.76
CA GLU A 70 -21.19 -7.65 -6.53
C GLU A 70 -21.77 -6.99 -7.78
N GLY A 71 -21.59 -7.65 -8.93
CA GLY A 71 -22.04 -7.13 -10.22
C GLY A 71 -21.06 -6.22 -10.92
N GLN A 72 -19.97 -5.85 -10.29
CA GLN A 72 -18.91 -5.04 -10.91
C GLN A 72 -17.76 -5.93 -11.39
N ARG A 73 -17.15 -5.54 -12.51
CA ARG A 73 -15.94 -6.21 -12.96
C ARG A 73 -14.78 -5.81 -12.05
N PRO A 74 -13.99 -6.77 -11.55
CA PRO A 74 -12.81 -6.43 -10.77
C PRO A 74 -11.84 -5.63 -11.64
N ARG A 75 -11.37 -4.51 -11.08
CA ARG A 75 -10.28 -3.76 -11.68
C ARG A 75 -8.97 -4.28 -11.08
N VAL A 76 -8.22 -4.98 -11.91
CA VAL A 76 -6.95 -5.53 -11.49
C VAL A 76 -5.83 -4.69 -12.09
N ASP A 77 -5.00 -4.12 -11.24
CA ASP A 77 -3.77 -3.45 -11.60
C ASP A 77 -2.62 -4.33 -11.16
N ILE A 78 -2.29 -5.32 -11.96
CA ILE A 78 -1.30 -6.33 -11.60
C ILE A 78 0.11 -5.75 -11.47
N LEU A 79 0.47 -4.81 -12.31
CA LEU A 79 1.77 -4.15 -12.24
C LEU A 79 1.86 -3.23 -11.02
N GLY A 80 0.78 -2.54 -10.68
CA GLY A 80 0.68 -1.75 -9.46
C GLY A 80 0.79 -2.62 -8.22
N ALA A 81 0.13 -3.77 -8.21
CA ALA A 81 0.22 -4.72 -7.11
C ALA A 81 1.66 -5.22 -6.93
N ARG A 82 2.33 -5.59 -8.02
CA ARG A 82 3.73 -6.00 -7.97
C ARG A 82 4.61 -4.90 -7.37
N ASN A 83 4.41 -3.67 -7.81
CA ASN A 83 5.16 -2.53 -7.31
C ASN A 83 4.94 -2.35 -5.79
N THR A 84 3.70 -2.42 -5.33
CA THR A 84 3.37 -2.30 -3.91
C THR A 84 4.03 -3.41 -3.08
N ILE A 85 3.99 -4.64 -3.57
CA ILE A 85 4.63 -5.78 -2.90
C ILE A 85 6.14 -5.59 -2.83
N ASP A 86 6.75 -5.15 -3.92
CA ASP A 86 8.19 -4.90 -3.96
C ASP A 86 8.61 -3.75 -3.04
N LEU A 87 7.79 -2.70 -2.93
CA LEU A 87 8.01 -1.61 -1.97
C LEU A 87 7.95 -2.14 -0.54
N LEU A 88 7.01 -3.01 -0.24
CA LEU A 88 6.91 -3.64 1.08
C LEU A 88 8.14 -4.50 1.37
N ALA A 89 8.65 -5.22 0.38
CA ALA A 89 9.88 -6.00 0.50
C ALA A 89 11.09 -5.11 0.80
N ILE A 90 11.18 -3.95 0.15
CA ILE A 90 12.23 -2.97 0.42
C ILE A 90 12.10 -2.46 1.86
N LEU A 91 10.89 -2.17 2.30
CA LEU A 91 10.64 -1.74 3.68
C LEU A 91 11.14 -2.80 4.68
N ALA A 92 10.83 -4.07 4.42
CA ALA A 92 11.28 -5.18 5.26
C ALA A 92 12.81 -5.24 5.35
N GLU A 93 13.49 -5.06 4.23
CA GLU A 93 14.95 -5.06 4.18
C GLU A 93 15.55 -3.87 4.93
N LYS A 94 15.02 -2.68 4.69
CA LYS A 94 15.56 -1.44 5.27
C LYS A 94 15.28 -1.28 6.76
N THR A 95 14.26 -1.94 7.28
CA THR A 95 13.92 -1.89 8.71
C THR A 95 14.48 -3.06 9.50
N LYS A 96 15.17 -3.98 8.85
CA LYS A 96 15.72 -5.18 9.48
C LYS A 96 16.61 -4.80 10.66
N GLY A 97 16.35 -5.43 11.81
CA GLY A 97 17.06 -5.14 13.05
C GLY A 97 16.55 -3.95 13.83
N ASN A 98 15.56 -3.24 13.31
CA ASN A 98 15.00 -2.05 13.95
C ASN A 98 13.52 -2.19 14.31
N LEU A 99 12.99 -3.40 14.26
CA LEU A 99 11.59 -3.69 14.55
C LEU A 99 11.45 -4.48 15.84
N THR A 100 10.33 -4.30 16.52
CA THR A 100 9.95 -5.21 17.60
C THR A 100 9.61 -6.58 16.99
N ASP A 101 9.59 -7.63 17.81
CA ASP A 101 9.23 -8.96 17.36
C ASP A 101 7.82 -8.98 16.75
N SER A 102 6.90 -8.27 17.36
CA SER A 102 5.52 -8.15 16.86
C SER A 102 5.45 -7.47 15.51
N GLU A 103 6.17 -6.37 15.35
CA GLU A 103 6.24 -5.64 14.08
C GLU A 103 6.84 -6.49 12.98
N ASP A 104 7.94 -7.19 13.29
CA ASP A 104 8.59 -8.06 12.31
C ASP A 104 7.68 -9.22 11.89
N ARG A 105 7.02 -9.88 12.84
CA ARG A 105 6.10 -10.98 12.54
C ARG A 105 4.96 -10.53 11.62
N MET A 106 4.37 -9.37 11.93
CA MET A 106 3.29 -8.83 11.11
C MET A 106 3.78 -8.53 9.70
N LEU A 107 4.93 -7.87 9.59
CA LEU A 107 5.52 -7.53 8.29
C LEU A 107 5.78 -8.77 7.45
N GLN A 108 6.38 -9.81 8.04
CA GLN A 108 6.67 -11.05 7.33
C GLN A 108 5.39 -11.78 6.92
N SER A 109 4.37 -11.81 7.78
CA SER A 109 3.09 -12.44 7.47
C SER A 109 2.37 -11.73 6.33
N VAL A 110 2.34 -10.40 6.37
CA VAL A 110 1.69 -9.61 5.32
C VAL A 110 2.41 -9.78 3.99
N LEU A 111 3.74 -9.72 4.01
CA LEU A 111 4.53 -9.92 2.80
C LEU A 111 4.30 -11.30 2.19
N PHE A 112 4.24 -12.33 3.02
CA PHE A 112 3.92 -13.69 2.58
C PHE A 112 2.52 -13.74 1.96
N ASP A 113 1.53 -13.16 2.61
CA ASP A 113 0.14 -13.21 2.16
C ASP A 113 -0.06 -12.48 0.82
N VAL A 114 0.52 -11.30 0.66
CA VAL A 114 0.37 -10.56 -0.60
C VAL A 114 1.13 -11.24 -1.75
N ARG A 115 2.26 -11.87 -1.45
CA ARG A 115 2.99 -12.66 -2.45
C ARG A 115 2.19 -13.87 -2.87
N MET A 116 1.56 -14.57 -1.93
CA MET A 116 0.71 -15.73 -2.24
C MET A 116 -0.48 -15.32 -3.10
N ALA A 117 -1.15 -14.23 -2.74
CA ALA A 117 -2.27 -13.71 -3.52
C ALA A 117 -1.84 -13.35 -4.95
N PHE A 118 -0.67 -12.72 -5.07
CA PHE A 118 -0.10 -12.37 -6.38
C PHE A 118 0.20 -13.62 -7.22
N LEU A 119 0.79 -14.64 -6.61
CA LEU A 119 1.08 -15.89 -7.30
C LEU A 119 -0.18 -16.59 -7.77
N GLU A 120 -1.22 -16.62 -6.96
CA GLU A 120 -2.51 -17.20 -7.34
C GLU A 120 -3.13 -16.44 -8.51
N LEU A 121 -3.12 -15.12 -8.45
CA LEU A 121 -3.67 -14.28 -9.51
C LEU A 121 -2.89 -14.46 -10.83
N THR A 122 -1.56 -14.43 -10.78
CA THR A 122 -0.73 -14.60 -11.96
C THR A 122 -0.82 -16.02 -12.53
N SER A 123 -0.99 -17.01 -11.68
CA SER A 123 -1.24 -18.39 -12.10
C SER A 123 -2.53 -18.49 -12.89
N MET A 124 -3.60 -17.85 -12.43
CA MET A 124 -4.87 -17.82 -13.15
C MET A 124 -4.74 -17.12 -14.51
N ILE A 125 -4.03 -16.00 -14.55
CA ILE A 125 -3.79 -15.26 -15.80
C ILE A 125 -3.00 -16.13 -16.78
N ASN A 126 -1.96 -16.80 -16.31
CA ASN A 126 -1.14 -17.68 -17.14
C ASN A 126 -1.94 -18.87 -17.69
N MET A 127 -2.80 -19.46 -16.87
CA MET A 127 -3.67 -20.53 -17.31
C MET A 127 -4.63 -20.08 -18.40
N GLN A 128 -5.21 -18.89 -18.27
CA GLN A 128 -6.08 -18.32 -19.28
C GLN A 128 -5.34 -18.05 -20.58
N ALA A 129 -4.11 -17.54 -20.48
CA ALA A 129 -3.28 -17.26 -21.65
C ALA A 129 -2.84 -18.53 -22.38
N MET A 130 -2.73 -19.65 -21.67
CA MET A 130 -2.33 -20.94 -22.23
C MET A 130 -3.50 -21.74 -22.80
N GLN A 131 -4.72 -21.34 -22.51
CA GLN A 131 -5.89 -22.00 -23.09
C GLN A 131 -6.00 -21.62 -24.57
N PRO A 132 -6.32 -22.60 -25.46
CA PRO A 132 -6.56 -22.26 -26.84
C PRO A 132 -7.76 -21.30 -26.93
N PRO A 133 -7.71 -20.35 -27.89
CA PRO A 133 -8.83 -19.42 -28.03
C PRO A 133 -10.12 -20.21 -28.27
N VAL A 134 -11.17 -19.83 -27.53
CA VAL A 134 -12.48 -20.43 -27.71
C VAL A 134 -12.93 -20.10 -29.14
N PRO A 135 -13.22 -21.11 -29.99
CA PRO A 135 -13.70 -20.81 -31.33
C PRO A 135 -14.99 -19.99 -31.25
N PRO A 136 -15.17 -19.00 -32.13
CA PRO A 136 -16.40 -18.23 -32.10
C PRO A 136 -17.60 -19.17 -32.25
N PRO A 137 -18.72 -18.87 -31.58
CA PRO A 137 -19.90 -19.71 -31.74
C PRO A 137 -20.25 -19.83 -33.22
N PRO A 138 -20.76 -20.99 -33.67
CA PRO A 138 -21.11 -21.17 -35.08
C PRO A 138 -21.97 -19.99 -35.49
N GLY A 139 -21.50 -19.31 -36.54
CA GLY A 139 -22.03 -18.03 -36.93
C GLY A 139 -23.52 -18.08 -37.12
N LYS A 140 -24.21 -17.23 -36.42
CA LYS A 140 -25.54 -16.90 -36.78
C LYS A 140 -25.46 -16.14 -38.11
N LYS A 141 -25.83 -16.80 -39.15
CA LYS A 141 -25.99 -16.07 -40.39
C LYS A 141 -27.17 -15.11 -40.27
#